data_cd205736b96d7d5887c20a9542c6ca38
#
_entry.id   cd205736b96d7d5887c20a9542c6ca38
#
_cell.length_a   1.000
_cell.length_b   1.000
_cell.length_c   1.000
_cell.angle_alpha   90.00
_cell.angle_beta   90.00
_cell.angle_gamma   90.00
#
_symmetry.space_group_name_H-M   'P 1'
#
loop_
_entity.id
_entity.type
_entity.pdbx_description
1 polymer ?
#
loop_
_entity_poly.entity_id
_entity_poly.type
_entity_poly.pdbx_seq_one_letter_code
_entity_poly.pdbx_strand_id
1 'polypeptide(L)'
;MNFRHRRSRVLRAMQAARVPAMLVSNPVNVEYLTGFQSSNGYLVLAPGASTLITDFRYETAAYAIAAAQHLEVIISNDGNGRAVAACCRRNRIRTLAYEADHLTVAAFKAFERAAPLTRWLPAQPWIMAARLVKDDDELACMRTAIAVAEKGFATIRDHEWIGLSEREAAELLEERVKTAARKCGVHAQPSFPYIVAAGPNAALPHHHPGDTVIHEDQMLTIDWGARVDSYCSDMTRTLFLGTPDAQFKKIYGIVLKAQLAAIRAVKRGATFKRIDAAARDIITAAGY
;
A
#
# COMPACT_ATOMS: atom_id res chain seq x y z
N MET A 1 1.91 -16.74 -4.36
CA MET A 1 2.39 -16.10 -3.09
C MET A 1 2.45 -17.11 -1.95
N ASN A 2 3.50 -17.06 -1.12
CA ASN A 2 3.68 -18.01 0.00
C ASN A 2 3.20 -17.42 1.33
N PHE A 3 1.90 -17.34 1.54
CA PHE A 3 1.27 -16.81 2.76
C PHE A 3 1.65 -17.60 4.03
N ARG A 4 1.84 -18.93 3.91
CA ARG A 4 2.27 -19.76 5.04
C ARG A 4 3.67 -19.36 5.55
N HIS A 5 4.58 -19.05 4.64
CA HIS A 5 5.91 -18.56 5.00
C HIS A 5 5.83 -17.21 5.73
N ARG A 6 4.96 -16.29 5.26
CA ARG A 6 4.75 -14.98 5.88
C ARG A 6 4.22 -15.14 7.32
N ARG A 7 3.19 -15.97 7.51
CA ARG A 7 2.68 -16.29 8.86
C ARG A 7 3.78 -16.87 9.75
N SER A 8 4.58 -17.79 9.25
CA SER A 8 5.69 -18.40 10.01
C SER A 8 6.74 -17.39 10.45
N ARG A 9 7.04 -16.38 9.62
CA ARG A 9 7.95 -15.28 10.01
C ARG A 9 7.41 -14.48 11.19
N VAL A 10 6.15 -14.09 11.14
CA VAL A 10 5.49 -13.33 12.21
C VAL A 10 5.39 -14.18 13.49
N LEU A 11 4.99 -15.44 13.37
CA LEU A 11 4.91 -16.37 14.53
C LEU A 11 6.26 -16.54 15.24
N ARG A 12 7.37 -16.64 14.51
CA ARG A 12 8.71 -16.69 15.11
C ARG A 12 9.05 -15.42 15.90
N ALA A 13 8.69 -14.23 15.38
CA ALA A 13 8.91 -12.97 16.07
C ALA A 13 8.04 -12.86 17.34
N MET A 14 6.78 -13.29 17.28
CA MET A 14 5.88 -13.37 18.43
C MET A 14 6.41 -14.34 19.49
N GLN A 15 6.90 -15.51 19.08
CA GLN A 15 7.48 -16.51 19.99
C GLN A 15 8.72 -15.98 20.72
N ALA A 16 9.61 -15.26 20.01
CA ALA A 16 10.76 -14.61 20.62
C ALA A 16 10.35 -13.56 21.67
N ALA A 17 9.21 -12.89 21.47
CA ALA A 17 8.61 -11.96 22.41
C ALA A 17 7.72 -12.63 23.47
N ARG A 18 7.61 -13.96 23.48
CA ARG A 18 6.75 -14.75 24.38
C ARG A 18 5.26 -14.40 24.28
N VAL A 19 4.81 -14.02 23.10
CA VAL A 19 3.40 -13.72 22.81
C VAL A 19 2.76 -14.91 22.10
N PRO A 20 1.74 -15.56 22.70
CA PRO A 20 1.21 -16.82 22.18
C PRO A 20 0.29 -16.66 20.96
N ALA A 21 -0.41 -15.53 20.85
CA ALA A 21 -1.34 -15.28 19.76
C ALA A 21 -1.52 -13.79 19.50
N MET A 22 -1.98 -13.46 18.27
CA MET A 22 -2.24 -12.08 17.84
C MET A 22 -3.56 -12.00 17.05
N LEU A 23 -4.38 -11.01 17.38
CA LEU A 23 -5.51 -10.58 16.56
C LEU A 23 -5.01 -9.60 15.51
N VAL A 24 -5.05 -10.01 14.26
CA VAL A 24 -4.78 -9.17 13.10
C VAL A 24 -6.11 -8.61 12.61
N SER A 25 -6.23 -7.29 12.60
CA SER A 25 -7.46 -6.56 12.31
C SER A 25 -7.34 -5.64 11.11
N ASN A 26 -6.13 -5.23 10.77
CA ASN A 26 -5.87 -4.41 9.59
C ASN A 26 -6.10 -5.25 8.32
N PRO A 27 -7.04 -4.86 7.42
CA PRO A 27 -7.35 -5.62 6.22
C PRO A 27 -6.14 -5.91 5.35
N VAL A 28 -5.22 -4.94 5.22
CA VAL A 28 -3.97 -5.12 4.45
C VAL A 28 -3.08 -6.20 5.08
N ASN A 29 -3.03 -6.27 6.41
CA ASN A 29 -2.26 -7.28 7.12
C ASN A 29 -2.94 -8.66 7.09
N VAL A 30 -4.28 -8.71 7.15
CA VAL A 30 -5.03 -9.95 6.95
C VAL A 30 -4.76 -10.49 5.54
N GLU A 31 -4.87 -9.65 4.52
CA GLU A 31 -4.57 -10.01 3.13
C GLU A 31 -3.11 -10.45 2.96
N TYR A 32 -2.15 -9.71 3.52
CA TYR A 32 -0.72 -10.06 3.48
C TYR A 32 -0.42 -11.45 4.02
N LEU A 33 -1.14 -11.85 5.08
CA LEU A 33 -0.93 -13.13 5.76
C LEU A 33 -1.76 -14.28 5.21
N THR A 34 -2.83 -14.00 4.45
CA THR A 34 -3.80 -15.01 4.04
C THR A 34 -4.20 -14.95 2.56
N GLY A 35 -4.02 -13.82 1.88
CA GLY A 35 -4.59 -13.53 0.58
C GLY A 35 -6.09 -13.23 0.62
N PHE A 36 -6.69 -13.14 1.81
CA PHE A 36 -8.12 -12.90 1.97
C PHE A 36 -8.44 -11.40 1.90
N GLN A 37 -9.14 -11.00 0.85
CA GLN A 37 -9.63 -9.65 0.65
C GLN A 37 -11.07 -9.54 1.12
N SER A 38 -11.35 -8.66 2.06
CA SER A 38 -12.70 -8.42 2.57
C SER A 38 -12.81 -7.07 3.25
N SER A 39 -14.03 -6.55 3.35
CA SER A 39 -14.34 -5.38 4.19
C SER A 39 -14.57 -5.74 5.67
N ASN A 40 -14.63 -7.06 6.00
CA ASN A 40 -14.82 -7.56 7.34
C ASN A 40 -14.07 -8.89 7.52
N GLY A 41 -12.79 -8.80 7.87
CA GLY A 41 -11.94 -9.96 8.07
C GLY A 41 -10.97 -9.74 9.21
N TYR A 42 -10.81 -10.79 10.04
CA TYR A 42 -9.85 -10.84 11.13
C TYR A 42 -9.08 -12.16 11.07
N LEU A 43 -7.84 -12.13 11.50
CA LEU A 43 -7.05 -13.35 11.65
C LEU A 43 -6.59 -13.47 13.11
N VAL A 44 -6.98 -14.54 13.79
CA VAL A 44 -6.32 -14.93 15.03
C VAL A 44 -5.11 -15.78 14.64
N LEU A 45 -3.93 -15.16 14.67
CA LEU A 45 -2.66 -15.80 14.34
C LEU A 45 -2.10 -16.48 15.58
N ALA A 46 -1.99 -17.80 15.55
CA ALA A 46 -1.46 -18.61 16.64
C ALA A 46 -0.66 -19.81 16.11
N PRO A 47 0.31 -20.35 16.86
CA PRO A 47 0.99 -21.59 16.52
C PRO A 47 0.00 -22.76 16.42
N GLY A 48 0.18 -23.59 15.39
CA GLY A 48 -0.64 -24.79 15.17
C GLY A 48 -1.93 -24.55 14.40
N ALA A 49 -2.76 -23.59 14.81
CA ALA A 49 -4.02 -23.29 14.13
C ALA A 49 -4.28 -21.78 14.11
N SER A 50 -4.13 -21.17 12.96
CA SER A 50 -4.58 -19.79 12.74
C SER A 50 -6.01 -19.78 12.22
N THR A 51 -6.84 -18.89 12.75
CA THR A 51 -8.28 -18.85 12.47
C THR A 51 -8.64 -17.56 11.72
N LEU A 52 -9.19 -17.69 10.53
CA LEU A 52 -9.80 -16.60 9.78
C LEU A 52 -11.24 -16.39 10.26
N ILE A 53 -11.59 -15.17 10.60
CA ILE A 53 -12.92 -14.79 11.09
C ILE A 53 -13.50 -13.77 10.13
N THR A 54 -14.70 -14.04 9.63
CA THR A 54 -15.42 -13.12 8.73
C THR A 54 -16.92 -13.34 8.88
N ASP A 55 -17.75 -12.62 8.11
CA ASP A 55 -19.20 -12.81 8.10
C ASP A 55 -19.68 -13.62 6.88
N PHE A 56 -20.99 -13.92 6.84
CA PHE A 56 -21.62 -14.75 5.82
C PHE A 56 -21.40 -14.26 4.38
N ARG A 57 -21.19 -12.97 4.15
CA ARG A 57 -20.94 -12.40 2.82
C ARG A 57 -19.68 -12.95 2.16
N TYR A 58 -18.72 -13.35 2.96
CA TYR A 58 -17.42 -13.84 2.52
C TYR A 58 -17.20 -15.33 2.79
N GLU A 59 -18.22 -16.07 3.21
CA GLU A 59 -18.14 -17.46 3.64
C GLU A 59 -17.45 -18.36 2.60
N THR A 60 -17.92 -18.35 1.37
CA THR A 60 -17.37 -19.18 0.28
C THR A 60 -15.90 -18.87 0.02
N ALA A 61 -15.53 -17.58 -0.04
CA ALA A 61 -14.15 -17.15 -0.26
C ALA A 61 -13.25 -17.54 0.92
N ALA A 62 -13.74 -17.39 2.16
CA ALA A 62 -13.00 -17.73 3.37
C ALA A 62 -12.68 -19.23 3.42
N TYR A 63 -13.65 -20.10 3.14
CA TYR A 63 -13.42 -21.55 3.11
C TYR A 63 -12.46 -21.97 1.98
N ALA A 64 -12.57 -21.38 0.79
CA ALA A 64 -11.64 -21.65 -0.31
C ALA A 64 -10.18 -21.32 0.04
N ILE A 65 -9.96 -20.14 0.63
CA ILE A 65 -8.64 -19.71 1.08
C ILE A 65 -8.13 -20.57 2.24
N ALA A 66 -9.00 -20.88 3.19
CA ALA A 66 -8.64 -21.67 4.35
C ALA A 66 -8.21 -23.08 3.99
N ALA A 67 -8.92 -23.73 3.07
CA ALA A 67 -8.58 -25.05 2.56
C ALA A 67 -7.18 -25.06 1.90
N ALA A 68 -6.90 -24.06 1.05
CA ALA A 68 -5.60 -23.95 0.36
C ALA A 68 -4.42 -23.65 1.32
N GLN A 69 -4.71 -23.07 2.50
CA GLN A 69 -3.67 -22.55 3.39
C GLN A 69 -3.65 -23.17 4.79
N HIS A 70 -4.47 -24.19 5.02
CA HIS A 70 -4.62 -24.84 6.32
C HIS A 70 -4.96 -23.85 7.46
N LEU A 71 -5.98 -23.02 7.20
CA LEU A 71 -6.55 -22.13 8.20
C LEU A 71 -7.88 -22.72 8.70
N GLU A 72 -8.23 -22.40 9.93
CA GLU A 72 -9.59 -22.57 10.42
C GLU A 72 -10.45 -21.38 10.01
N VAL A 73 -11.76 -21.57 9.93
CA VAL A 73 -12.71 -20.49 9.61
C VAL A 73 -13.77 -20.40 10.70
N ILE A 74 -14.11 -19.21 11.08
CA ILE A 74 -15.31 -18.91 11.90
C ILE A 74 -16.14 -17.89 11.13
N ILE A 75 -17.37 -18.25 10.79
CA ILE A 75 -18.35 -17.31 10.24
C ILE A 75 -19.08 -16.65 11.42
N SER A 76 -18.93 -15.34 11.51
CA SER A 76 -19.46 -14.51 12.60
C SER A 76 -20.90 -14.08 12.25
N ASN A 77 -21.88 -14.64 12.96
CA ASN A 77 -23.29 -14.25 12.83
C ASN A 77 -23.69 -13.21 13.89
N ASP A 78 -23.03 -13.25 15.06
CA ASP A 78 -23.40 -12.46 16.26
C ASP A 78 -22.35 -11.39 16.63
N GLY A 79 -21.52 -10.98 15.65
CA GLY A 79 -20.47 -9.98 15.80
C GLY A 79 -19.09 -10.55 16.09
N ASN A 80 -18.08 -9.88 15.53
CA ASN A 80 -16.68 -10.34 15.50
C ASN A 80 -16.08 -10.53 16.92
N GLY A 81 -16.51 -9.77 17.91
CA GLY A 81 -16.05 -9.92 19.29
C GLY A 81 -16.37 -11.29 19.87
N ARG A 82 -17.59 -11.78 19.65
CA ARG A 82 -18.03 -13.12 20.11
C ARG A 82 -17.27 -14.22 19.38
N ALA A 83 -17.03 -14.05 18.07
CA ALA A 83 -16.28 -15.01 17.27
C ALA A 83 -14.80 -15.10 17.72
N VAL A 84 -14.14 -13.97 17.99
CA VAL A 84 -12.78 -13.93 18.56
C VAL A 84 -12.76 -14.57 19.94
N ALA A 85 -13.73 -14.27 20.83
CA ALA A 85 -13.84 -14.88 22.13
C ALA A 85 -14.03 -16.41 22.07
N ALA A 86 -14.85 -16.89 21.14
CA ALA A 86 -15.04 -18.32 20.89
C ALA A 86 -13.73 -18.98 20.42
N CYS A 87 -13.01 -18.34 19.49
CA CYS A 87 -11.70 -18.79 19.04
C CYS A 87 -10.70 -18.86 20.20
N CYS A 88 -10.64 -17.83 21.05
CA CYS A 88 -9.75 -17.82 22.22
C CYS A 88 -10.07 -18.94 23.20
N ARG A 89 -11.36 -19.20 23.51
CA ARG A 89 -11.78 -20.28 24.37
C ARG A 89 -11.41 -21.64 23.80
N ARG A 90 -11.74 -21.91 22.52
CA ARG A 90 -11.46 -23.17 21.84
C ARG A 90 -9.96 -23.50 21.83
N ASN A 91 -9.13 -22.51 21.59
CA ASN A 91 -7.68 -22.66 21.47
C ASN A 91 -6.94 -22.37 22.79
N ARG A 92 -7.65 -22.19 23.92
CA ARG A 92 -7.10 -21.89 25.24
C ARG A 92 -6.14 -20.67 25.24
N ILE A 93 -6.43 -19.67 24.41
CA ILE A 93 -5.65 -18.43 24.31
C ILE A 93 -6.06 -17.52 25.47
N ARG A 94 -5.14 -17.29 26.38
CA ARG A 94 -5.33 -16.39 27.53
C ARG A 94 -4.66 -15.05 27.39
N THR A 95 -3.75 -14.93 26.43
CA THR A 95 -3.07 -13.67 26.08
C THR A 95 -3.14 -13.47 24.58
N LEU A 96 -3.66 -12.33 24.14
CA LEU A 96 -3.85 -12.00 22.74
C LEU A 96 -3.27 -10.60 22.46
N ALA A 97 -2.26 -10.53 21.61
CA ALA A 97 -1.80 -9.25 21.10
C ALA A 97 -2.81 -8.69 20.10
N TYR A 98 -2.86 -7.37 19.91
CA TYR A 98 -3.75 -6.72 18.95
C TYR A 98 -3.05 -5.51 18.28
N GLU A 99 -3.48 -5.15 17.10
CA GLU A 99 -2.96 -3.99 16.34
C GLU A 99 -3.53 -2.70 16.93
N ALA A 100 -2.79 -2.09 17.86
CA ALA A 100 -3.21 -0.87 18.55
C ALA A 100 -3.19 0.37 17.64
N ASP A 101 -2.47 0.32 16.54
CA ASP A 101 -2.40 1.34 15.51
C ASP A 101 -3.56 1.29 14.51
N HIS A 102 -4.36 0.22 14.54
CA HIS A 102 -5.49 0.03 13.63
C HIS A 102 -6.85 -0.01 14.33
N LEU A 103 -6.97 -0.74 15.44
CA LEU A 103 -8.25 -0.84 16.14
C LEU A 103 -8.66 0.49 16.78
N THR A 104 -9.86 0.94 16.48
CA THR A 104 -10.46 2.06 17.23
C THR A 104 -10.68 1.67 18.69
N VAL A 105 -10.67 2.65 19.59
CA VAL A 105 -10.97 2.42 21.01
C VAL A 105 -12.34 1.74 21.21
N ALA A 106 -13.34 2.11 20.42
CA ALA A 106 -14.67 1.51 20.48
C ALA A 106 -14.64 0.02 20.08
N ALA A 107 -13.95 -0.31 18.98
CA ALA A 107 -13.79 -1.69 18.54
C ALA A 107 -13.00 -2.52 19.56
N PHE A 108 -11.89 -1.99 20.08
CA PHE A 108 -11.11 -2.66 21.11
C PHE A 108 -11.95 -2.98 22.36
N LYS A 109 -12.70 -2.00 22.89
CA LYS A 109 -13.59 -2.21 24.05
C LYS A 109 -14.69 -3.25 23.77
N ALA A 110 -15.14 -3.38 22.53
CA ALA A 110 -16.10 -4.43 22.17
C ALA A 110 -15.46 -5.83 22.22
N PHE A 111 -14.23 -5.97 21.74
CA PHE A 111 -13.47 -7.23 21.86
C PHE A 111 -13.15 -7.56 23.32
N GLU A 112 -12.70 -6.60 24.10
CA GLU A 112 -12.37 -6.76 25.51
C GLU A 112 -13.60 -7.25 26.31
N ARG A 113 -14.77 -6.62 26.13
CA ARG A 113 -16.02 -7.06 26.76
C ARG A 113 -16.46 -8.46 26.34
N ALA A 114 -16.24 -8.83 25.06
CA ALA A 114 -16.62 -10.15 24.56
C ALA A 114 -15.69 -11.27 25.07
N ALA A 115 -14.42 -10.95 25.37
CA ALA A 115 -13.41 -11.89 25.85
C ALA A 115 -12.77 -11.43 27.18
N PRO A 116 -13.55 -11.38 28.29
CA PRO A 116 -13.09 -10.79 29.57
C PRO A 116 -11.99 -11.60 30.24
N LEU A 117 -11.82 -12.89 29.88
CA LEU A 117 -10.77 -13.75 30.41
C LEU A 117 -9.47 -13.71 29.63
N THR A 118 -9.43 -12.90 28.56
CA THR A 118 -8.25 -12.73 27.70
C THR A 118 -7.48 -11.49 28.14
N ARG A 119 -6.20 -11.65 28.40
CA ARG A 119 -5.27 -10.53 28.59
C ARG A 119 -4.90 -9.95 27.23
N TRP A 120 -5.25 -8.70 27.02
CA TRP A 120 -4.95 -7.97 25.79
C TRP A 120 -3.62 -7.23 25.90
N LEU A 121 -2.79 -7.31 24.85
CA LEU A 121 -1.50 -6.64 24.77
C LEU A 121 -1.41 -5.88 23.44
N PRO A 122 -0.95 -4.62 23.43
CA PRO A 122 -0.60 -3.97 22.16
C PRO A 122 0.51 -4.76 21.47
N ALA A 123 0.31 -5.06 20.18
CA ALA A 123 1.31 -5.78 19.39
C ALA A 123 2.51 -4.88 19.08
N GLN A 124 3.68 -5.47 19.03
CA GLN A 124 4.82 -4.84 18.39
C GLN A 124 4.68 -4.94 16.85
N PRO A 125 5.40 -4.15 16.07
CA PRO A 125 5.22 -4.07 14.61
C PRO A 125 5.77 -5.28 13.85
N TRP A 126 5.49 -6.51 14.30
CA TRP A 126 6.01 -7.75 13.70
C TRP A 126 5.58 -7.94 12.25
N ILE A 127 4.31 -7.62 11.93
CA ILE A 127 3.80 -7.75 10.56
C ILE A 127 4.43 -6.66 9.68
N MET A 128 4.54 -5.44 10.17
CA MET A 128 5.22 -4.36 9.46
C MET A 128 6.68 -4.73 9.18
N ALA A 129 7.41 -5.26 10.16
CA ALA A 129 8.78 -5.71 9.97
C ALA A 129 8.89 -6.84 8.94
N ALA A 130 7.90 -7.74 8.88
CA ALA A 130 7.84 -8.76 7.84
C ALA A 130 7.56 -8.17 6.45
N ARG A 131 6.71 -7.15 6.33
CA ARG A 131 6.37 -6.45 5.06
C ARG A 131 7.49 -5.55 4.55
N LEU A 132 8.39 -5.07 5.42
CA LEU A 132 9.53 -4.23 5.00
C LEU A 132 10.48 -4.98 4.04
N VAL A 133 10.68 -6.27 4.24
CA VAL A 133 11.54 -7.10 3.39
C VAL A 133 10.64 -7.97 2.50
N LYS A 134 10.54 -7.57 1.23
CA LYS A 134 9.69 -8.23 0.23
C LYS A 134 10.27 -9.58 -0.18
N ASP A 135 9.41 -10.56 -0.36
CA ASP A 135 9.75 -11.83 -1.01
C ASP A 135 9.74 -11.71 -2.54
N ASP A 136 10.15 -12.75 -3.25
CA ASP A 136 10.26 -12.72 -4.71
C ASP A 136 8.89 -12.56 -5.40
N ASP A 137 7.83 -13.15 -4.85
CA ASP A 137 6.46 -12.99 -5.37
C ASP A 137 5.99 -11.53 -5.23
N GLU A 138 6.28 -10.89 -4.07
CA GLU A 138 5.98 -9.48 -3.83
C GLU A 138 6.72 -8.56 -4.81
N LEU A 139 8.02 -8.84 -5.02
CA LEU A 139 8.83 -8.09 -5.98
C LEU A 139 8.31 -8.26 -7.42
N ALA A 140 7.83 -9.44 -7.80
CA ALA A 140 7.24 -9.68 -9.10
C ALA A 140 5.95 -8.84 -9.30
N CYS A 141 5.05 -8.78 -8.30
CA CYS A 141 3.86 -7.95 -8.34
C CYS A 141 4.20 -6.45 -8.42
N MET A 142 5.18 -5.98 -7.64
CA MET A 142 5.64 -4.59 -7.70
C MET A 142 6.21 -4.24 -9.08
N ARG A 143 7.05 -5.10 -9.66
CA ARG A 143 7.58 -4.90 -11.02
C ARG A 143 6.48 -4.86 -12.07
N THR A 144 5.44 -5.71 -11.94
CA THR A 144 4.29 -5.69 -12.83
C THR A 144 3.50 -4.38 -12.69
N ALA A 145 3.26 -3.90 -11.47
CA ALA A 145 2.59 -2.63 -11.23
C ALA A 145 3.37 -1.44 -11.83
N ILE A 146 4.71 -1.43 -11.68
CA ILE A 146 5.59 -0.42 -12.30
C ILE A 146 5.48 -0.48 -13.82
N ALA A 147 5.66 -1.66 -14.42
CA ALA A 147 5.64 -1.83 -15.86
C ALA A 147 4.29 -1.43 -16.49
N VAL A 148 3.18 -1.72 -15.82
CA VAL A 148 1.84 -1.33 -16.26
C VAL A 148 1.68 0.20 -16.25
N ALA A 149 2.10 0.86 -15.16
CA ALA A 149 2.02 2.32 -15.04
C ALA A 149 2.92 3.02 -16.08
N GLU A 150 4.15 2.53 -16.28
CA GLU A 150 5.08 3.05 -17.30
C GLU A 150 4.54 2.88 -18.72
N LYS A 151 4.04 1.69 -19.06
CA LYS A 151 3.46 1.40 -20.38
C LYS A 151 2.23 2.27 -20.66
N GLY A 152 1.37 2.47 -19.66
CA GLY A 152 0.21 3.34 -19.78
C GLY A 152 0.64 4.77 -20.12
N PHE A 153 1.54 5.33 -19.35
CA PHE A 153 2.07 6.69 -19.57
C PHE A 153 2.82 6.82 -20.91
N ALA A 154 3.61 5.84 -21.30
CA ALA A 154 4.35 5.88 -22.57
C ALA A 154 3.45 6.04 -23.79
N THR A 155 2.17 5.64 -23.73
CA THR A 155 1.22 5.79 -24.83
C THR A 155 0.67 7.20 -24.98
N ILE A 156 0.84 8.05 -23.96
CA ILE A 156 0.31 9.43 -23.93
C ILE A 156 1.35 10.46 -23.53
N ARG A 157 2.61 10.07 -23.30
CA ARG A 157 3.67 11.01 -22.93
C ARG A 157 3.77 12.20 -23.88
N ASP A 158 3.68 11.91 -25.18
CA ASP A 158 3.78 12.88 -26.25
C ASP A 158 2.38 13.29 -26.80
N HIS A 159 1.33 13.08 -25.99
CA HIS A 159 -0.03 13.48 -26.33
C HIS A 159 -0.17 15.00 -26.28
N GLU A 160 -1.11 15.51 -27.05
CA GLU A 160 -1.47 16.91 -26.96
C GLU A 160 -2.31 17.16 -25.70
N TRP A 161 -1.65 17.67 -24.68
CA TRP A 161 -2.29 17.96 -23.38
C TRP A 161 -3.03 19.29 -23.38
N ILE A 162 -2.63 20.22 -24.26
CA ILE A 162 -3.17 21.58 -24.35
C ILE A 162 -4.65 21.51 -24.73
N GLY A 163 -5.46 22.27 -24.00
CA GLY A 163 -6.91 22.31 -24.16
C GLY A 163 -7.70 21.31 -23.34
N LEU A 164 -7.06 20.25 -22.79
CA LEU A 164 -7.70 19.38 -21.84
C LEU A 164 -7.76 20.06 -20.46
N SER A 165 -8.78 19.76 -19.68
CA SER A 165 -8.77 20.01 -18.24
C SER A 165 -7.85 19.02 -17.53
N GLU A 166 -7.37 19.38 -16.33
CA GLU A 166 -6.59 18.46 -15.49
C GLU A 166 -7.35 17.15 -15.23
N ARG A 167 -8.67 17.23 -15.03
CA ARG A 167 -9.56 16.08 -14.82
C ARG A 167 -9.59 15.16 -16.06
N GLU A 168 -9.81 15.70 -17.24
CA GLU A 168 -9.82 14.92 -18.49
C GLU A 168 -8.47 14.26 -18.74
N ALA A 169 -7.39 14.96 -18.44
CA ALA A 169 -6.03 14.43 -18.55
C ALA A 169 -5.78 13.27 -17.56
N ALA A 170 -6.28 13.37 -16.33
CA ALA A 170 -6.18 12.30 -15.33
C ALA A 170 -7.00 11.06 -15.74
N GLU A 171 -8.23 11.26 -16.24
CA GLU A 171 -9.10 10.19 -16.72
C GLU A 171 -8.49 9.47 -17.94
N LEU A 172 -7.93 10.23 -18.88
CA LEU A 172 -7.22 9.68 -20.03
C LEU A 172 -6.04 8.81 -19.58
N LEU A 173 -5.22 9.27 -18.65
CA LEU A 173 -4.09 8.52 -18.13
C LEU A 173 -4.54 7.22 -17.44
N GLU A 174 -5.61 7.28 -16.64
CA GLU A 174 -6.17 6.11 -15.96
C GLU A 174 -6.62 5.05 -16.97
N GLU A 175 -7.32 5.45 -18.04
CA GLU A 175 -7.75 4.51 -19.09
C GLU A 175 -6.55 3.90 -19.83
N ARG A 176 -5.48 4.66 -20.07
CA ARG A 176 -4.25 4.14 -20.69
C ARG A 176 -3.55 3.11 -19.80
N VAL A 177 -3.48 3.36 -18.49
CA VAL A 177 -2.92 2.42 -17.52
C VAL A 177 -3.76 1.14 -17.45
N LYS A 178 -5.10 1.25 -17.40
CA LYS A 178 -6.01 0.08 -17.45
C LYS A 178 -5.86 -0.72 -18.75
N THR A 179 -5.71 -0.02 -19.88
CA THR A 179 -5.48 -0.68 -21.17
C THR A 179 -4.12 -1.39 -21.21
N ALA A 180 -3.07 -0.80 -20.66
CA ALA A 180 -1.77 -1.43 -20.54
C ALA A 180 -1.84 -2.69 -19.65
N ALA A 181 -2.59 -2.64 -18.56
CA ALA A 181 -2.81 -3.79 -17.68
C ALA A 181 -3.50 -4.96 -18.41
N ARG A 182 -4.58 -4.67 -19.14
CA ARG A 182 -5.28 -5.68 -19.97
C ARG A 182 -4.34 -6.34 -20.98
N LYS A 183 -3.48 -5.57 -21.64
CA LYS A 183 -2.46 -6.08 -22.59
C LYS A 183 -1.39 -6.93 -21.91
N CYS A 184 -1.12 -6.69 -20.62
CA CYS A 184 -0.23 -7.52 -19.81
C CYS A 184 -0.92 -8.74 -19.17
N GLY A 185 -2.20 -8.95 -19.43
CA GLY A 185 -2.98 -10.05 -18.85
C GLY A 185 -3.27 -9.91 -17.35
N VAL A 186 -3.23 -8.68 -16.82
CA VAL A 186 -3.49 -8.39 -15.40
C VAL A 186 -4.60 -7.34 -15.25
N HIS A 187 -5.20 -7.31 -14.06
CA HIS A 187 -6.11 -6.24 -13.66
C HIS A 187 -5.33 -5.19 -12.87
N ALA A 188 -5.51 -3.92 -13.20
CA ALA A 188 -4.94 -2.82 -12.43
C ALA A 188 -6.01 -1.79 -12.04
N GLN A 189 -5.81 -1.19 -10.88
CA GLN A 189 -6.54 -0.02 -10.39
C GLN A 189 -5.53 1.10 -10.11
N PRO A 190 -5.93 2.36 -10.01
CA PRO A 190 -5.07 3.40 -9.45
C PRO A 190 -4.55 3.01 -8.07
N SER A 191 -3.27 3.25 -7.80
CA SER A 191 -2.69 3.05 -6.47
C SER A 191 -3.13 4.15 -5.49
N PHE A 192 -3.42 5.33 -6.03
CA PHE A 192 -3.99 6.50 -5.37
C PHE A 192 -4.74 7.34 -6.43
N PRO A 193 -5.56 8.34 -6.05
CA PRO A 193 -6.15 9.28 -6.99
C PRO A 193 -5.05 10.01 -7.77
N TYR A 194 -5.07 9.92 -9.10
CA TYR A 194 -4.02 10.53 -9.92
C TYR A 194 -3.98 12.04 -9.75
N ILE A 195 -2.79 12.61 -9.80
CA ILE A 195 -2.57 14.05 -9.76
C ILE A 195 -2.13 14.47 -11.17
N VAL A 196 -2.86 15.43 -11.72
CA VAL A 196 -2.47 16.19 -12.92
C VAL A 196 -2.60 17.65 -12.53
N ALA A 197 -1.49 18.37 -12.48
CA ALA A 197 -1.40 19.72 -11.96
C ALA A 197 -0.72 20.64 -12.96
N ALA A 198 -1.46 21.60 -13.50
CA ALA A 198 -1.02 22.51 -14.54
C ALA A 198 -0.61 23.88 -13.97
N GLY A 199 0.47 24.45 -14.49
CA GLY A 199 0.95 25.77 -14.13
C GLY A 199 1.09 25.98 -12.60
N PRO A 200 0.42 26.98 -12.00
CA PRO A 200 0.51 27.24 -10.55
C PRO A 200 0.08 26.06 -9.66
N ASN A 201 -0.84 25.21 -10.12
CA ASN A 201 -1.31 24.05 -9.38
C ASN A 201 -0.19 23.02 -9.16
N ALA A 202 0.82 22.98 -10.02
CA ALA A 202 1.98 22.10 -9.87
C ALA A 202 2.84 22.40 -8.62
N ALA A 203 2.61 23.53 -7.95
CA ALA A 203 3.21 23.84 -6.66
C ALA A 203 2.51 23.13 -5.48
N LEU A 204 1.37 22.47 -5.71
CA LEU A 204 0.57 21.78 -4.70
C LEU A 204 0.85 20.26 -4.78
N PRO A 205 1.62 19.67 -3.84
CA PRO A 205 2.02 18.25 -3.93
C PRO A 205 0.85 17.27 -3.94
N HIS A 206 -0.27 17.62 -3.30
CA HIS A 206 -1.48 16.80 -3.23
C HIS A 206 -2.66 17.47 -3.94
N HIS A 207 -2.38 18.05 -5.11
CA HIS A 207 -3.42 18.67 -5.93
C HIS A 207 -4.48 17.65 -6.37
N HIS A 208 -5.73 18.09 -6.42
CA HIS A 208 -6.83 17.30 -6.97
C HIS A 208 -7.18 17.84 -8.35
N PRO A 209 -7.07 17.03 -9.43
CA PRO A 209 -7.39 17.47 -10.79
C PRO A 209 -8.79 18.08 -10.89
N GLY A 210 -8.87 19.31 -11.38
CA GLY A 210 -10.10 20.09 -11.52
C GLY A 210 -10.39 20.44 -12.99
N ASP A 211 -11.16 21.52 -13.16
CA ASP A 211 -11.57 22.02 -14.47
C ASP A 211 -10.56 23.06 -15.03
N THR A 212 -9.39 23.19 -14.38
CA THR A 212 -8.29 24.04 -14.89
C THR A 212 -7.83 23.50 -16.24
N VAL A 213 -7.92 24.34 -17.26
CA VAL A 213 -7.48 24.00 -18.61
C VAL A 213 -5.96 24.07 -18.70
N ILE A 214 -5.37 23.09 -19.35
CA ILE A 214 -3.94 23.00 -19.60
C ILE A 214 -3.60 23.87 -20.81
N HIS A 215 -2.66 24.80 -20.64
CA HIS A 215 -2.23 25.75 -21.66
C HIS A 215 -0.79 25.52 -22.12
N GLU A 216 -0.40 26.21 -23.18
CA GLU A 216 0.98 26.29 -23.64
C GLU A 216 1.84 27.12 -22.66
N ASP A 217 3.16 26.95 -22.75
CA ASP A 217 4.18 27.63 -21.95
C ASP A 217 4.05 27.48 -20.44
N GLN A 218 3.58 26.32 -20.00
CA GLN A 218 3.51 26.01 -18.57
C GLN A 218 4.02 24.62 -18.21
N MET A 219 4.32 24.46 -16.94
CA MET A 219 4.66 23.17 -16.33
C MET A 219 3.41 22.33 -16.13
N LEU A 220 3.53 21.02 -16.40
CA LEU A 220 2.53 20.01 -16.10
C LEU A 220 3.18 18.93 -15.22
N THR A 221 2.74 18.80 -13.98
CA THR A 221 3.16 17.72 -13.10
C THR A 221 2.11 16.62 -13.10
N ILE A 222 2.54 15.41 -13.38
CA ILE A 222 1.70 14.22 -13.44
C ILE A 222 2.24 13.23 -12.42
N ASP A 223 1.38 12.79 -11.48
CA ASP A 223 1.71 11.82 -10.46
C ASP A 223 0.67 10.70 -10.46
N TRP A 224 1.13 9.47 -10.68
CA TRP A 224 0.26 8.32 -10.87
C TRP A 224 0.93 7.01 -10.46
N GLY A 225 0.11 5.99 -10.31
CA GLY A 225 0.59 4.64 -10.07
C GLY A 225 -0.47 3.59 -10.34
N ALA A 226 -0.05 2.36 -10.48
CA ALA A 226 -0.92 1.21 -10.65
C ALA A 226 -0.87 0.29 -9.45
N ARG A 227 -2.01 -0.28 -9.07
CA ARG A 227 -2.12 -1.35 -8.08
C ARG A 227 -2.46 -2.65 -8.79
N VAL A 228 -1.56 -3.63 -8.71
CA VAL A 228 -1.72 -4.98 -9.26
C VAL A 228 -1.50 -5.97 -8.12
N ASP A 229 -2.43 -6.90 -7.92
CA ASP A 229 -2.39 -7.91 -6.85
C ASP A 229 -2.04 -7.30 -5.48
N SER A 230 -2.64 -6.14 -5.18
CA SER A 230 -2.45 -5.36 -3.94
C SER A 230 -1.09 -4.70 -3.76
N TYR A 231 -0.21 -4.76 -4.76
CA TYR A 231 1.08 -4.05 -4.77
C TYR A 231 0.99 -2.82 -5.66
N CYS A 232 1.50 -1.71 -5.14
CA CYS A 232 1.40 -0.40 -5.76
C CYS A 232 2.72 0.03 -6.38
N SER A 233 2.63 0.70 -7.53
CA SER A 233 3.67 1.59 -8.04
C SER A 233 3.28 3.03 -7.75
N ASP A 234 4.27 3.90 -7.81
CA ASP A 234 4.17 5.34 -7.57
C ASP A 234 5.25 6.04 -8.38
N MET A 235 4.87 7.00 -9.21
CA MET A 235 5.82 7.73 -10.06
C MET A 235 5.30 9.10 -10.48
N THR A 236 6.20 10.07 -10.45
CA THR A 236 5.92 11.45 -10.89
C THR A 236 6.73 11.80 -12.13
N ARG A 237 6.14 12.56 -13.05
CA ARG A 237 6.83 13.21 -14.17
C ARG A 237 6.41 14.66 -14.26
N THR A 238 7.38 15.51 -14.55
CA THR A 238 7.15 16.92 -14.84
C THR A 238 7.47 17.18 -16.29
N LEU A 239 6.51 17.68 -17.02
CA LEU A 239 6.62 18.11 -18.42
C LEU A 239 6.60 19.64 -18.48
N PHE A 240 7.15 20.21 -19.51
CA PHE A 240 6.94 21.59 -19.89
C PHE A 240 6.28 21.62 -21.28
N LEU A 241 5.14 22.25 -21.38
CA LEU A 241 4.36 22.31 -22.60
C LEU A 241 4.75 23.59 -23.36
N GLY A 242 5.53 23.44 -24.44
CA GLY A 242 6.12 24.56 -25.17
C GLY A 242 7.63 24.68 -24.97
N THR A 243 8.16 25.89 -24.97
CA THR A 243 9.61 26.14 -24.86
C THR A 243 9.98 26.52 -23.42
N PRO A 244 10.63 25.62 -22.63
CA PRO A 244 10.98 25.90 -21.24
C PRO A 244 11.99 27.05 -21.12
N ASP A 245 11.72 27.99 -20.22
CA ASP A 245 12.63 29.11 -19.92
C ASP A 245 13.89 28.66 -19.17
N ALA A 246 14.82 29.60 -18.98
CA ALA A 246 16.09 29.33 -18.34
C ALA A 246 15.94 29.00 -16.83
N GLN A 247 14.93 29.58 -16.16
CA GLN A 247 14.65 29.33 -14.75
C GLN A 247 14.10 27.92 -14.55
N PHE A 248 13.13 27.50 -15.36
CA PHE A 248 12.60 26.13 -15.32
C PHE A 248 13.71 25.10 -15.55
N LYS A 249 14.53 25.28 -16.61
CA LYS A 249 15.65 24.39 -16.94
C LYS A 249 16.63 24.28 -15.77
N LYS A 250 16.95 25.41 -15.12
CA LYS A 250 17.84 25.45 -13.95
C LYS A 250 17.26 24.64 -12.79
N ILE A 251 16.00 24.91 -12.40
CA ILE A 251 15.35 24.25 -11.25
C ILE A 251 15.16 22.76 -11.54
N TYR A 252 14.67 22.40 -12.71
CA TYR A 252 14.51 21.01 -13.14
C TYR A 252 15.83 20.24 -13.05
N GLY A 253 16.93 20.84 -13.53
CA GLY A 253 18.26 20.23 -13.45
C GLY A 253 18.75 20.01 -12.03
N ILE A 254 18.46 20.94 -11.09
CA ILE A 254 18.80 20.82 -9.66
C ILE A 254 18.00 19.66 -9.04
N VAL A 255 16.68 19.61 -9.29
CA VAL A 255 15.80 18.56 -8.76
C VAL A 255 16.20 17.19 -9.30
N LEU A 256 16.47 17.06 -10.58
CA LEU A 256 16.93 15.82 -11.19
C LEU A 256 18.27 15.36 -10.59
N LYS A 257 19.22 16.27 -10.38
CA LYS A 257 20.50 15.96 -9.73
C LYS A 257 20.30 15.46 -8.30
N ALA A 258 19.41 16.11 -7.55
CA ALA A 258 19.07 15.76 -6.18
C ALA A 258 18.42 14.36 -6.11
N GLN A 259 17.43 14.09 -6.95
CA GLN A 259 16.76 12.79 -7.05
C GLN A 259 17.76 11.66 -7.36
N LEU A 260 18.60 11.84 -8.37
CA LEU A 260 19.60 10.85 -8.75
C LEU A 260 20.65 10.62 -7.65
N ALA A 261 20.98 11.65 -6.86
CA ALA A 261 21.88 11.51 -5.72
C ALA A 261 21.25 10.69 -4.59
N ALA A 262 19.97 10.93 -4.27
CA ALA A 262 19.22 10.13 -3.29
C ALA A 262 19.11 8.67 -3.73
N ILE A 263 18.77 8.40 -5.00
CA ILE A 263 18.69 7.03 -5.54
C ILE A 263 20.05 6.31 -5.40
N ARG A 264 21.15 6.98 -5.74
CA ARG A 264 22.52 6.41 -5.57
C ARG A 264 22.90 6.18 -4.10
N ALA A 265 22.31 6.94 -3.17
CA ALA A 265 22.53 6.78 -1.74
C ALA A 265 21.79 5.58 -1.13
N VAL A 266 20.78 5.03 -1.82
CA VAL A 266 20.04 3.82 -1.39
C VAL A 266 20.96 2.60 -1.50
N LYS A 267 21.58 2.22 -0.38
CA LYS A 267 22.48 1.08 -0.27
C LYS A 267 22.23 0.36 1.05
N ARG A 268 22.59 -0.92 1.11
CA ARG A 268 22.52 -1.69 2.35
C ARG A 268 23.27 -0.96 3.48
N GLY A 269 22.61 -0.76 4.62
CA GLY A 269 23.16 -0.04 5.78
C GLY A 269 23.04 1.50 5.71
N ALA A 270 22.51 2.08 4.62
CA ALA A 270 22.22 3.51 4.58
C ALA A 270 21.03 3.84 5.50
N THR A 271 21.15 4.93 6.24
CA THR A 271 20.03 5.45 7.04
C THR A 271 19.12 6.33 6.18
N PHE A 272 17.83 6.40 6.50
CA PHE A 272 16.89 7.30 5.83
C PHE A 272 17.36 8.75 5.86
N LYS A 273 17.92 9.21 7.01
CA LYS A 273 18.49 10.55 7.15
C LYS A 273 19.61 10.83 6.12
N ARG A 274 20.48 9.84 5.86
CA ARG A 274 21.55 10.01 4.87
C ARG A 274 21.02 10.06 3.44
N ILE A 275 19.99 9.28 3.13
CA ILE A 275 19.34 9.28 1.81
C ILE A 275 18.64 10.60 1.56
N ASP A 276 17.88 11.11 2.54
CA ASP A 276 17.21 12.40 2.47
C ASP A 276 18.23 13.56 2.34
N ALA A 277 19.28 13.57 3.15
CA ALA A 277 20.35 14.59 3.08
C ALA A 277 21.03 14.63 1.69
N ALA A 278 21.21 13.48 1.04
CA ALA A 278 21.83 13.44 -0.29
C ALA A 278 21.07 14.26 -1.36
N ALA A 279 19.74 14.39 -1.20
CA ALA A 279 18.93 15.27 -2.06
C ALA A 279 18.89 16.70 -1.53
N ARG A 280 18.59 16.89 -0.23
CA ARG A 280 18.42 18.22 0.36
C ARG A 280 19.66 19.10 0.26
N ASP A 281 20.85 18.53 0.49
CA ASP A 281 22.10 19.26 0.43
C ASP A 281 22.35 19.87 -0.97
N ILE A 282 21.94 19.16 -2.03
CA ILE A 282 22.05 19.69 -3.41
C ILE A 282 21.10 20.85 -3.63
N ILE A 283 19.85 20.75 -3.14
CA ILE A 283 18.84 21.80 -3.29
C ILE A 283 19.25 23.04 -2.46
N THR A 284 19.66 22.82 -1.22
CA THR A 284 20.12 23.91 -0.32
C THR A 284 21.38 24.61 -0.86
N ALA A 285 22.35 23.84 -1.38
CA ALA A 285 23.56 24.41 -1.98
C ALA A 285 23.28 25.26 -3.23
N ALA A 286 22.14 25.01 -3.90
CA ALA A 286 21.67 25.79 -5.04
C ALA A 286 20.86 27.04 -4.63
N GLY A 287 20.64 27.27 -3.33
CA GLY A 287 19.92 28.44 -2.78
C GLY A 287 18.39 28.26 -2.71
N TYR A 288 17.89 27.02 -2.68
CA TYR A 288 16.45 26.69 -2.59
C TYR A 288 16.13 25.93 -1.32
#